data_fb129399f67237d77abae6df67912341
#
_entry.id   fb129399f67237d77abae6df67912341
#
_cell.length_a   1.000
_cell.length_b   1.000
_cell.length_c   1.000
_cell.angle_alpha   90.00
_cell.angle_beta   90.00
_cell.angle_gamma   90.00
#
_symmetry.space_group_name_H-M   'P 1'
#
loop_
_entity.id
_entity.type
_entity.pdbx_description
1 polymer ?
#
loop_
_entity_poly.entity_id
_entity_poly.type
_entity_poly.pdbx_seq_one_letter_code
_entity_poly.pdbx_strand_id
1 'polypeptide(L)'
;MFNSCEVAPVDDTVSHMKRVRDAWVKVNYGSNYVALTKSGIYVLEESDGSGSSVLDSSYCFVNYSMIDLDGTYKSTTDPEIAKMHLGTYSDTVYWAPSIWRIADYTQNDGARELLKMMKVGGKVKAIVPPELSGVTYPKDYKTSVVTSNKEFSVNMIYEISLEKTVKNIEQYEFDLLKNYAEKYWNGIDSTVKGFYFLKLKENPVESDTIVNGTSINVYYSGHVIDGITDNFLFDTNIADTARMYRRYNKDKSYTGLSVTYYKDPEDAISNNSLVDGFARAISEFKYGEEGVAFFSSSHGYKAEGSGKTIPAYSPLVFYIKTQDK
;
A
#
# COMPACT_ATOMS: atom_id res chain seq x y z
N MET A 1 37.23 52.88 14.75
CA MET A 1 36.09 52.10 15.32
C MET A 1 35.50 51.31 14.19
N PHE A 2 35.78 50.02 14.12
CA PHE A 2 35.14 49.12 13.16
C PHE A 2 33.83 48.63 13.78
N ASN A 3 32.71 49.08 13.26
CA ASN A 3 31.43 48.47 13.58
C ASN A 3 31.45 47.02 13.10
N SER A 4 31.51 46.07 13.99
CA SER A 4 31.25 44.68 13.75
C SER A 4 29.79 44.61 13.27
N CYS A 5 29.57 44.25 12.02
CA CYS A 5 28.26 43.77 11.56
C CYS A 5 27.93 42.54 12.39
N GLU A 6 27.05 42.65 13.35
CA GLU A 6 26.43 41.50 13.98
C GLU A 6 25.75 40.73 12.86
N VAL A 7 26.27 39.57 12.57
CA VAL A 7 25.59 38.63 11.68
C VAL A 7 24.33 38.21 12.39
N ALA A 8 23.19 38.54 11.85
CA ALA A 8 21.90 38.11 12.39
C ALA A 8 21.94 36.59 12.66
N PRO A 9 21.46 36.11 13.81
CA PRO A 9 21.46 34.71 14.13
C PRO A 9 20.75 33.95 12.99
N VAL A 10 21.43 32.93 12.47
CA VAL A 10 20.83 32.08 11.45
C VAL A 10 19.63 31.38 12.11
N ASP A 11 18.46 31.63 11.54
CA ASP A 11 17.22 30.99 11.95
C ASP A 11 17.34 29.48 11.83
N ASP A 12 16.88 28.76 12.85
CA ASP A 12 16.79 27.29 12.72
C ASP A 12 15.66 26.91 11.77
N THR A 13 15.73 25.71 11.20
CA THR A 13 14.78 25.25 10.18
C THR A 13 13.34 25.19 10.74
N VAL A 14 13.17 24.81 12.00
CA VAL A 14 11.86 24.68 12.65
C VAL A 14 11.21 26.06 12.77
N SER A 15 11.93 27.06 13.29
CA SER A 15 11.44 28.43 13.39
C SER A 15 11.17 29.04 12.02
N HIS A 16 12.02 28.78 11.04
CA HIS A 16 11.79 29.21 9.66
C HIS A 16 10.51 28.60 9.09
N MET A 17 10.35 27.28 9.14
CA MET A 17 9.17 26.58 8.63
C MET A 17 7.89 27.00 9.35
N LYS A 18 7.97 27.29 10.66
CA LYS A 18 6.86 27.85 11.39
C LYS A 18 6.42 29.21 10.81
N ARG A 19 7.37 30.12 10.58
CA ARG A 19 7.03 31.44 9.98
C ARG A 19 6.48 31.31 8.57
N VAL A 20 7.01 30.38 7.77
CA VAL A 20 6.49 30.13 6.41
C VAL A 20 5.03 29.69 6.47
N ARG A 21 4.68 28.70 7.30
CA ARG A 21 3.29 28.26 7.40
C ARG A 21 2.35 29.29 8.01
N ASP A 22 2.82 30.04 9.05
CA ASP A 22 2.03 31.11 9.65
C ASP A 22 1.71 32.22 8.63
N ALA A 23 2.71 32.61 7.83
CA ALA A 23 2.53 33.57 6.75
C ALA A 23 1.59 33.05 5.66
N TRP A 24 1.75 31.78 5.26
CA TRP A 24 0.90 31.14 4.27
C TRP A 24 -0.58 31.10 4.71
N VAL A 25 -0.84 30.71 5.97
CA VAL A 25 -2.19 30.70 6.55
C VAL A 25 -2.77 32.12 6.58
N LYS A 26 -1.99 33.11 6.99
CA LYS A 26 -2.44 34.51 7.02
C LYS A 26 -2.83 35.03 5.62
N VAL A 27 -2.07 34.65 4.60
CA VAL A 27 -2.35 35.08 3.21
C VAL A 27 -3.58 34.41 2.65
N ASN A 28 -3.76 33.11 2.89
CA ASN A 28 -4.80 32.30 2.25
C ASN A 28 -6.11 32.27 3.03
N TYR A 29 -6.06 32.38 4.37
CA TYR A 29 -7.23 32.26 5.26
C TYR A 29 -7.47 33.51 6.13
N GLY A 30 -6.62 34.53 6.03
CA GLY A 30 -6.72 35.75 6.84
C GLY A 30 -6.24 35.56 8.29
N SER A 31 -6.28 36.64 9.07
CA SER A 31 -5.73 36.63 10.45
C SER A 31 -6.66 36.05 11.51
N ASN A 32 -7.90 35.75 11.18
CA ASN A 32 -8.95 35.43 12.17
C ASN A 32 -9.40 33.98 12.19
N TYR A 33 -8.83 33.14 11.39
CA TYR A 33 -9.40 31.80 11.22
C TYR A 33 -8.38 30.73 10.87
N VAL A 34 -7.93 29.98 11.76
CA VAL A 34 -7.57 28.57 11.53
C VAL A 34 -7.32 27.92 12.87
N ALA A 35 -7.97 26.81 13.12
CA ALA A 35 -7.71 26.04 14.33
C ALA A 35 -6.27 25.52 14.32
N LEU A 36 -5.50 25.92 15.34
CA LEU A 36 -4.14 25.45 15.57
C LEU A 36 -4.15 24.43 16.70
N THR A 37 -3.70 23.20 16.41
CA THR A 37 -3.54 22.18 17.45
C THR A 37 -2.37 22.51 18.39
N LYS A 38 -2.31 21.82 19.55
CA LYS A 38 -1.19 22.01 20.49
C LYS A 38 0.17 21.59 19.91
N SER A 39 0.16 20.66 18.96
CA SER A 39 1.34 20.15 18.24
C SER A 39 1.77 21.05 17.07
N GLY A 40 0.98 22.06 16.72
CA GLY A 40 1.33 23.01 15.66
C GLY A 40 0.77 22.69 14.29
N ILE A 41 -0.22 21.79 14.19
CA ILE A 41 -0.96 21.53 12.95
C ILE A 41 -2.04 22.62 12.78
N TYR A 42 -2.09 23.23 11.61
CA TYR A 42 -3.20 24.09 11.20
C TYR A 42 -4.28 23.27 10.51
N VAL A 43 -5.46 23.15 11.14
CA VAL A 43 -6.65 22.55 10.51
C VAL A 43 -7.33 23.60 9.66
N LEU A 44 -7.20 23.49 8.35
CA LEU A 44 -7.70 24.46 7.36
C LEU A 44 -9.20 24.27 7.10
N GLU A 45 -9.58 23.01 6.89
CA GLU A 45 -10.95 22.61 6.58
C GLU A 45 -11.21 21.25 7.25
N GLU A 46 -12.41 21.06 7.77
CA GLU A 46 -12.83 19.78 8.30
C GLU A 46 -14.33 19.56 8.04
N SER A 47 -14.69 18.31 7.86
CA SER A 47 -16.08 17.87 7.85
C SER A 47 -16.22 16.65 8.75
N ASP A 48 -17.17 16.72 9.67
CA ASP A 48 -17.46 15.61 10.57
C ASP A 48 -17.98 14.40 9.82
N GLY A 49 -17.39 13.23 10.14
CA GLY A 49 -17.98 11.94 9.78
C GLY A 49 -19.08 11.54 10.76
N SER A 50 -20.04 10.76 10.30
CA SER A 50 -21.12 10.22 11.14
C SER A 50 -20.84 8.81 11.69
N GLY A 51 -19.76 8.18 11.24
CA GLY A 51 -19.39 6.82 11.62
C GLY A 51 -18.61 6.73 12.92
N SER A 52 -17.93 5.60 13.12
CA SER A 52 -17.13 5.32 14.32
C SER A 52 -15.90 6.23 14.42
N SER A 53 -15.52 6.56 15.65
CA SER A 53 -14.27 7.26 15.96
C SER A 53 -13.07 6.34 15.78
N VAL A 54 -11.92 6.94 15.48
CA VAL A 54 -10.65 6.23 15.39
C VAL A 54 -10.13 5.92 16.79
N LEU A 55 -9.71 4.68 17.00
CA LEU A 55 -9.06 4.18 18.21
C LEU A 55 -7.59 3.88 17.95
N ASP A 56 -6.77 3.78 18.98
CA ASP A 56 -5.34 3.43 18.84
C ASP A 56 -5.13 2.07 18.16
N SER A 57 -6.05 1.12 18.32
CA SER A 57 -6.03 -0.20 17.66
C SER A 57 -6.60 -0.20 16.24
N SER A 58 -7.10 0.93 15.73
CA SER A 58 -7.76 0.98 14.43
C SER A 58 -6.79 0.83 13.27
N TYR A 59 -7.24 0.07 12.27
CA TYR A 59 -6.76 0.13 10.89
C TYR A 59 -7.70 1.04 10.12
N CYS A 60 -7.17 2.12 9.57
CA CYS A 60 -7.91 3.17 8.89
C CYS A 60 -7.73 3.04 7.39
N PHE A 61 -8.83 2.98 6.64
CA PHE A 61 -8.83 3.05 5.18
C PHE A 61 -8.94 4.50 4.78
N VAL A 62 -7.89 5.01 4.15
CA VAL A 62 -7.65 6.44 3.98
C VAL A 62 -7.41 6.78 2.53
N ASN A 63 -8.22 7.65 1.97
CA ASN A 63 -7.84 8.39 0.78
C ASN A 63 -7.12 9.67 1.20
N TYR A 64 -6.02 9.97 0.53
CA TYR A 64 -5.23 11.14 0.88
C TYR A 64 -4.54 11.79 -0.31
N SER A 65 -4.23 13.06 -0.17
CA SER A 65 -3.27 13.80 -0.98
C SER A 65 -2.28 14.54 -0.09
N MET A 66 -1.05 14.59 -0.52
CA MET A 66 0.02 15.38 0.08
C MET A 66 0.44 16.47 -0.90
N ILE A 67 0.41 17.72 -0.46
CA ILE A 67 0.56 18.89 -1.33
C ILE A 67 1.52 19.87 -0.66
N ASP A 68 2.49 20.40 -1.40
CA ASP A 68 3.33 21.50 -0.92
C ASP A 68 2.51 22.79 -0.73
N LEU A 69 3.03 23.75 0.02
CA LEU A 69 2.36 25.05 0.22
C LEU A 69 2.21 25.87 -1.09
N ASP A 70 2.97 25.54 -2.14
CA ASP A 70 2.85 26.14 -3.47
C ASP A 70 1.79 25.47 -4.35
N GLY A 71 1.11 24.43 -3.84
CA GLY A 71 0.10 23.67 -4.57
C GLY A 71 0.63 22.46 -5.36
N THR A 72 1.91 22.15 -5.27
CA THR A 72 2.49 20.99 -5.97
C THR A 72 2.14 19.69 -5.25
N TYR A 73 1.46 18.78 -5.94
CA TYR A 73 1.13 17.46 -5.41
C TYR A 73 2.39 16.57 -5.34
N LYS A 74 2.57 15.88 -4.22
CA LYS A 74 3.68 14.94 -3.97
C LYS A 74 3.23 13.49 -3.96
N SER A 75 2.04 13.22 -3.45
CA SER A 75 1.45 11.89 -3.38
C SER A 75 -0.06 11.99 -3.30
N THR A 76 -0.74 10.98 -3.82
CA THR A 76 -2.20 10.87 -3.71
C THR A 76 -2.63 9.42 -3.91
N THR A 77 -3.80 9.06 -3.38
CA THR A 77 -4.52 7.83 -3.69
C THR A 77 -5.56 8.03 -4.80
N ASP A 78 -5.79 9.26 -5.23
CA ASP A 78 -6.76 9.60 -6.28
C ASP A 78 -6.12 9.46 -7.67
N PRO A 79 -6.61 8.56 -8.56
CA PRO A 79 -6.07 8.36 -9.89
C PRO A 79 -6.22 9.59 -10.80
N GLU A 80 -7.27 10.37 -10.66
CA GLU A 80 -7.48 11.55 -11.50
C GLU A 80 -6.52 12.68 -11.10
N ILE A 81 -6.30 12.88 -9.80
CA ILE A 81 -5.26 13.80 -9.31
C ILE A 81 -3.87 13.34 -9.79
N ALA A 82 -3.59 12.05 -9.72
CA ALA A 82 -2.32 11.51 -10.17
C ALA A 82 -2.08 11.74 -11.67
N LYS A 83 -3.10 11.59 -12.51
CA LYS A 83 -3.03 11.89 -13.94
C LYS A 83 -2.73 13.36 -14.21
N MET A 84 -3.41 14.25 -13.50
CA MET A 84 -3.31 15.69 -13.74
C MET A 84 -2.04 16.31 -13.18
N HIS A 85 -1.55 15.84 -12.04
CA HIS A 85 -0.55 16.58 -11.26
C HIS A 85 0.77 15.83 -11.01
N LEU A 86 0.77 14.49 -10.98
CA LEU A 86 2.00 13.76 -10.61
C LEU A 86 2.85 13.36 -11.83
N GLY A 87 2.30 13.30 -13.03
CA GLY A 87 2.99 12.79 -14.22
C GLY A 87 3.44 11.33 -14.11
N THR A 88 3.09 10.65 -13.00
CA THR A 88 3.49 9.28 -12.67
C THR A 88 2.32 8.31 -12.63
N TYR A 89 1.19 8.71 -13.20
CA TYR A 89 0.04 7.83 -13.30
C TYR A 89 0.38 6.58 -14.12
N SER A 90 -0.05 5.44 -13.62
CA SER A 90 0.04 4.18 -14.35
C SER A 90 -1.18 3.31 -14.03
N ASP A 91 -1.72 2.65 -15.04
CA ASP A 91 -2.78 1.64 -14.88
C ASP A 91 -2.28 0.42 -14.10
N THR A 92 -0.97 0.27 -13.92
CA THR A 92 -0.37 -0.80 -13.12
C THR A 92 -0.38 -0.53 -11.62
N VAL A 93 -0.66 0.69 -11.20
CA VAL A 93 -0.83 1.07 -9.80
C VAL A 93 -2.23 0.68 -9.33
N TYR A 94 -2.32 0.11 -8.14
CA TYR A 94 -3.60 -0.14 -7.48
C TYR A 94 -4.06 1.14 -6.78
N TRP A 95 -5.01 1.84 -7.40
CA TRP A 95 -5.58 3.09 -6.89
C TRP A 95 -6.74 2.78 -5.95
N ALA A 96 -6.47 2.76 -4.64
CA ALA A 96 -7.44 2.50 -3.59
C ALA A 96 -7.03 3.19 -2.29
N PRO A 97 -7.92 3.26 -1.29
CA PRO A 97 -7.56 3.74 0.04
C PRO A 97 -6.36 2.98 0.61
N SER A 98 -5.40 3.71 1.14
CA SER A 98 -4.30 3.13 1.90
C SER A 98 -4.79 2.67 3.27
N ILE A 99 -4.24 1.57 3.78
CA ILE A 99 -4.57 1.09 5.13
C ILE A 99 -3.47 1.57 6.09
N TRP A 100 -3.83 2.48 7.00
CA TRP A 100 -2.94 3.02 8.02
C TRP A 100 -3.33 2.50 9.40
N ARG A 101 -2.39 1.89 10.10
CA ARG A 101 -2.59 1.45 11.47
C ARG A 101 -2.12 2.52 12.44
N ILE A 102 -3.00 2.92 13.36
CA ILE A 102 -2.69 4.00 14.32
C ILE A 102 -1.57 3.61 15.29
N ALA A 103 -1.53 2.34 15.71
CA ALA A 103 -0.50 1.85 16.64
C ALA A 103 0.88 1.68 16.00
N ASP A 104 0.97 1.58 14.67
CA ASP A 104 2.24 1.42 13.98
C ASP A 104 2.85 2.80 13.72
N TYR A 105 4.12 2.93 14.02
CA TYR A 105 4.89 4.15 13.73
C TYR A 105 5.31 4.26 12.25
N THR A 106 4.65 3.52 11.35
CA THR A 106 4.86 3.60 9.90
C THR A 106 4.30 4.88 9.29
N GLN A 107 3.28 5.47 9.95
CA GLN A 107 2.76 6.79 9.58
C GLN A 107 3.38 7.85 10.49
N ASN A 108 3.57 9.05 9.94
CA ASN A 108 4.09 10.17 10.72
C ASN A 108 3.09 10.64 11.80
N ASP A 109 3.61 11.31 12.81
CA ASP A 109 2.83 11.74 13.96
C ASP A 109 1.68 12.68 13.57
N GLY A 110 1.90 13.54 12.57
CA GLY A 110 0.88 14.48 12.11
C GLY A 110 -0.32 13.76 11.48
N ALA A 111 -0.08 12.78 10.60
CA ALA A 111 -1.16 12.00 10.01
C ALA A 111 -1.94 11.21 11.09
N ARG A 112 -1.24 10.64 12.08
CA ARG A 112 -1.88 9.93 13.20
C ARG A 112 -2.72 10.87 14.08
N GLU A 113 -2.23 12.08 14.35
CA GLU A 113 -2.98 13.08 15.10
C GLU A 113 -4.26 13.48 14.36
N LEU A 114 -4.18 13.76 13.06
CA LEU A 114 -5.34 14.09 12.24
C LEU A 114 -6.37 12.96 12.25
N LEU A 115 -5.95 11.71 12.04
CA LEU A 115 -6.88 10.58 12.06
C LEU A 115 -7.59 10.41 13.41
N LYS A 116 -6.89 10.63 14.54
CA LYS A 116 -7.50 10.54 15.88
C LYS A 116 -8.59 11.59 16.14
N MET A 117 -8.58 12.68 15.39
CA MET A 117 -9.64 13.71 15.46
C MET A 117 -10.86 13.35 14.62
N MET A 118 -10.74 12.39 13.69
CA MET A 118 -11.76 12.07 12.68
C MET A 118 -12.72 10.97 13.13
N LYS A 119 -13.87 10.95 12.46
CA LYS A 119 -14.81 9.82 12.42
C LYS A 119 -14.94 9.31 10.99
N VAL A 120 -15.32 8.06 10.82
CA VAL A 120 -15.57 7.47 9.50
C VAL A 120 -16.58 8.32 8.70
N GLY A 121 -16.25 8.60 7.45
CA GLY A 121 -16.95 9.50 6.55
C GLY A 121 -16.52 10.96 6.65
N GLY A 122 -15.61 11.28 7.59
CA GLY A 122 -15.07 12.64 7.74
C GLY A 122 -13.92 12.92 6.78
N LYS A 123 -13.66 14.22 6.60
CA LYS A 123 -12.55 14.75 5.81
C LYS A 123 -11.84 15.84 6.57
N VAL A 124 -10.53 15.93 6.37
CA VAL A 124 -9.71 16.99 6.94
C VAL A 124 -8.71 17.49 5.91
N LYS A 125 -8.51 18.82 5.87
CA LYS A 125 -7.40 19.46 5.18
C LYS A 125 -6.58 20.23 6.20
N ALA A 126 -5.29 19.95 6.29
CA ALA A 126 -4.46 20.52 7.35
C ALA A 126 -3.03 20.73 6.89
N ILE A 127 -2.34 21.72 7.46
CA ILE A 127 -0.88 21.88 7.29
C ILE A 127 -0.19 21.13 8.43
N VAL A 128 0.52 20.09 8.08
CA VAL A 128 1.36 19.31 9.00
C VAL A 128 2.78 19.89 8.96
N PRO A 129 3.34 20.32 10.13
CA PRO A 129 4.69 20.84 10.21
C PRO A 129 5.74 19.75 10.03
N PRO A 130 6.96 20.10 9.59
CA PRO A 130 8.02 19.13 9.31
C PRO A 130 8.38 18.25 10.50
N GLU A 131 8.35 18.78 11.72
CA GLU A 131 8.65 18.08 12.96
C GLU A 131 7.70 16.91 13.26
N LEU A 132 6.47 16.94 12.70
CA LEU A 132 5.47 15.88 12.83
C LEU A 132 5.46 14.93 11.63
N SER A 133 6.28 15.19 10.62
CA SER A 133 6.40 14.31 9.43
C SER A 133 7.35 13.11 9.68
N GLY A 134 7.93 12.98 10.86
CA GLY A 134 8.89 11.91 11.21
C GLY A 134 10.30 12.15 10.69
N VAL A 135 10.59 13.31 10.13
CA VAL A 135 11.94 13.65 9.67
C VAL A 135 12.71 14.33 10.80
N THR A 136 13.83 13.72 11.16
CA THR A 136 14.78 14.33 12.12
C THR A 136 15.72 15.28 11.40
N TYR A 137 15.78 16.53 11.85
CA TYR A 137 16.79 17.48 11.38
C TYR A 137 18.16 17.09 11.91
N PRO A 138 19.22 17.16 11.08
CA PRO A 138 20.59 17.02 11.58
C PRO A 138 20.87 18.11 12.63
N LYS A 139 21.56 17.74 13.72
CA LYS A 139 21.96 18.72 14.76
C LYS A 139 22.81 19.88 14.20
N ASP A 140 23.53 19.62 13.10
CA ASP A 140 24.37 20.60 12.41
C ASP A 140 23.76 21.02 11.06
N TYR A 141 22.56 21.55 11.12
CA TYR A 141 21.86 22.06 9.93
C TYR A 141 22.72 22.97 9.05
N LYS A 142 23.56 23.81 9.64
CA LYS A 142 24.47 24.73 8.92
C LYS A 142 25.44 24.02 7.96
N THR A 143 25.88 22.83 8.33
CA THR A 143 26.84 22.04 7.55
C THR A 143 26.15 21.14 6.53
N SER A 144 24.96 20.67 6.79
CA SER A 144 24.24 19.74 5.92
C SER A 144 23.58 20.42 4.71
N VAL A 145 23.25 21.70 4.79
CA VAL A 145 22.66 22.48 3.68
C VAL A 145 23.65 22.66 2.52
N VAL A 146 24.92 22.74 2.83
CA VAL A 146 25.97 23.05 1.84
C VAL A 146 26.52 21.79 1.17
N THR A 147 26.37 20.61 1.80
CA THR A 147 27.07 19.39 1.36
C THR A 147 26.19 18.22 0.94
N SER A 148 24.88 18.30 1.11
CA SER A 148 23.98 17.22 0.71
C SER A 148 22.78 17.74 -0.09
N ASN A 149 22.53 17.14 -1.26
CA ASN A 149 21.26 17.25 -2.00
C ASN A 149 20.09 16.56 -1.24
N LYS A 150 20.08 16.60 0.09
CA LYS A 150 18.97 16.05 0.88
C LYS A 150 17.79 17.01 0.77
N GLU A 151 16.68 16.49 0.28
CA GLU A 151 15.39 17.17 0.39
C GLU A 151 15.07 17.40 1.86
N PHE A 152 14.86 18.66 2.21
CA PHE A 152 14.43 19.01 3.56
C PHE A 152 12.94 18.75 3.68
N SER A 153 12.52 18.19 4.80
CA SER A 153 11.11 18.18 5.15
C SER A 153 10.57 19.58 5.21
N VAL A 154 9.48 19.78 4.53
CA VAL A 154 8.77 21.06 4.44
C VAL A 154 7.39 20.92 5.10
N ASN A 155 6.76 22.07 5.37
CA ASN A 155 5.34 22.05 5.72
C ASN A 155 4.55 21.41 4.60
N MET A 156 3.67 20.47 4.94
CA MET A 156 2.91 19.70 3.96
C MET A 156 1.41 19.86 4.23
N ILE A 157 0.65 20.16 3.19
CA ILE A 157 -0.81 20.10 3.27
C ILE A 157 -1.20 18.63 3.10
N TYR A 158 -1.95 18.10 4.05
CA TYR A 158 -2.62 16.82 3.97
C TYR A 158 -4.09 17.04 3.72
N GLU A 159 -4.62 16.42 2.69
CA GLU A 159 -6.05 16.22 2.48
C GLU A 159 -6.35 14.75 2.75
N ILE A 160 -7.17 14.45 3.74
CA ILE A 160 -7.47 13.08 4.20
C ILE A 160 -8.97 12.88 4.22
N SER A 161 -9.43 11.76 3.62
CA SER A 161 -10.78 11.23 3.77
C SER A 161 -10.71 9.88 4.46
N LEU A 162 -11.42 9.72 5.58
CA LEU A 162 -11.48 8.48 6.32
C LEU A 162 -12.69 7.66 5.88
N GLU A 163 -12.45 6.63 5.08
CA GLU A 163 -13.51 5.84 4.46
C GLU A 163 -14.07 4.77 5.39
N LYS A 164 -13.18 4.12 6.17
CA LYS A 164 -13.54 2.97 7.00
C LYS A 164 -12.50 2.78 8.11
N THR A 165 -12.95 2.17 9.22
CA THR A 165 -12.04 1.63 10.25
C THR A 165 -12.38 0.18 10.55
N VAL A 166 -11.36 -0.64 10.79
CA VAL A 166 -11.52 -2.00 11.30
C VAL A 166 -10.62 -2.20 12.51
N LYS A 167 -11.07 -3.02 13.47
CA LYS A 167 -10.28 -3.30 14.68
C LYS A 167 -9.38 -4.52 14.50
N ASN A 168 -9.80 -5.46 13.69
CA ASN A 168 -9.09 -6.71 13.42
C ASN A 168 -8.95 -6.87 11.91
N ILE A 169 -7.77 -6.60 11.39
CA ILE A 169 -7.50 -6.66 9.95
C ILE A 169 -7.52 -8.11 9.45
N GLU A 170 -7.06 -9.07 10.26
CA GLU A 170 -7.08 -10.48 9.89
C GLU A 170 -8.52 -10.98 9.68
N GLN A 171 -9.42 -10.63 10.60
CA GLN A 171 -10.84 -11.01 10.46
C GLN A 171 -11.46 -10.34 9.22
N TYR A 172 -11.14 -9.09 8.97
CA TYR A 172 -11.60 -8.39 7.76
C TYR A 172 -11.14 -9.10 6.48
N GLU A 173 -9.88 -9.52 6.41
CA GLU A 173 -9.36 -10.29 5.28
C GLU A 173 -10.06 -11.65 5.14
N PHE A 174 -10.32 -12.35 6.25
CA PHE A 174 -11.06 -13.62 6.21
C PHE A 174 -12.48 -13.45 5.72
N ASP A 175 -13.16 -12.39 6.12
CA ASP A 175 -14.50 -12.07 5.62
C ASP A 175 -14.46 -11.79 4.09
N LEU A 176 -13.44 -11.10 3.59
CA LEU A 176 -13.24 -10.91 2.15
C LEU A 176 -13.02 -12.23 1.43
N LEU A 177 -12.14 -13.10 1.94
CA LEU A 177 -11.85 -14.41 1.35
C LEU A 177 -13.08 -15.31 1.34
N LYS A 178 -13.84 -15.32 2.42
CA LYS A 178 -15.09 -16.07 2.51
C LYS A 178 -16.12 -15.58 1.47
N ASN A 179 -16.31 -14.28 1.38
CA ASN A 179 -17.19 -13.68 0.38
C ASN A 179 -16.73 -14.00 -1.05
N TYR A 180 -15.41 -14.02 -1.29
CA TYR A 180 -14.82 -14.41 -2.56
C TYR A 180 -15.10 -15.88 -2.87
N ALA A 181 -14.91 -16.78 -1.89
CA ALA A 181 -15.23 -18.19 -2.03
C ALA A 181 -16.72 -18.43 -2.35
N GLU A 182 -17.62 -17.73 -1.66
CA GLU A 182 -19.06 -17.82 -1.90
C GLU A 182 -19.45 -17.30 -3.27
N LYS A 183 -18.87 -16.16 -3.68
CA LYS A 183 -19.21 -15.49 -4.97
C LYS A 183 -18.74 -16.27 -6.20
N TYR A 184 -17.55 -16.87 -6.14
CA TYR A 184 -16.90 -17.43 -7.33
C TYR A 184 -16.72 -18.95 -7.29
N TRP A 185 -16.78 -19.58 -6.10
CA TRP A 185 -16.38 -20.97 -5.88
C TRP A 185 -17.37 -21.79 -5.04
N ASN A 186 -18.65 -21.41 -5.04
CA ASN A 186 -19.73 -22.10 -4.33
C ASN A 186 -19.46 -22.33 -2.83
N GLY A 187 -18.69 -21.46 -2.20
CA GLY A 187 -18.43 -21.50 -0.76
C GLY A 187 -17.49 -22.63 -0.33
N ILE A 188 -16.41 -22.87 -1.08
CA ILE A 188 -15.38 -23.85 -0.64
C ILE A 188 -14.78 -23.44 0.70
N ASP A 189 -14.38 -24.44 1.48
CA ASP A 189 -13.72 -24.24 2.77
C ASP A 189 -12.22 -23.99 2.61
N SER A 190 -11.63 -23.29 3.57
CA SER A 190 -10.19 -23.11 3.65
C SER A 190 -9.49 -24.40 4.03
N THR A 191 -8.39 -24.74 3.38
CA THR A 191 -7.55 -25.90 3.70
C THR A 191 -6.63 -25.63 4.90
N VAL A 192 -6.16 -24.39 5.00
CA VAL A 192 -5.40 -23.84 6.12
C VAL A 192 -6.00 -22.48 6.44
N LYS A 193 -5.89 -22.00 7.67
CA LYS A 193 -6.41 -20.69 8.08
C LYS A 193 -5.95 -19.58 7.13
N GLY A 194 -6.91 -18.96 6.43
CA GLY A 194 -6.65 -17.88 5.47
C GLY A 194 -6.04 -18.33 4.14
N PHE A 195 -6.07 -19.63 3.82
CA PHE A 195 -5.61 -20.16 2.53
C PHE A 195 -6.66 -21.11 1.96
N TYR A 196 -7.03 -20.89 0.70
CA TYR A 196 -7.99 -21.67 -0.07
C TYR A 196 -7.32 -22.18 -1.33
N PHE A 197 -7.65 -23.41 -1.72
CA PHE A 197 -7.14 -24.03 -2.94
C PHE A 197 -8.21 -24.87 -3.63
N LEU A 198 -8.30 -24.78 -4.95
CA LEU A 198 -9.19 -25.58 -5.76
C LEU A 198 -8.50 -25.94 -7.08
N LYS A 199 -8.51 -27.25 -7.42
CA LYS A 199 -8.11 -27.71 -8.75
C LYS A 199 -9.23 -27.44 -9.75
N LEU A 200 -8.90 -26.79 -10.85
CA LEU A 200 -9.79 -26.49 -11.96
C LEU A 200 -9.68 -27.53 -13.08
N LYS A 201 -8.48 -28.09 -13.24
CA LYS A 201 -8.20 -29.15 -14.18
C LYS A 201 -7.24 -30.13 -13.55
N GLU A 202 -7.66 -31.38 -13.44
CA GLU A 202 -6.86 -32.46 -12.92
C GLU A 202 -6.18 -33.26 -14.04
N ASN A 203 -4.98 -33.77 -13.75
CA ASN A 203 -4.32 -34.75 -14.59
C ASN A 203 -4.53 -36.15 -13.98
N PRO A 204 -5.32 -37.03 -14.62
CA PRO A 204 -5.61 -38.37 -14.09
C PRO A 204 -4.42 -39.33 -14.19
N VAL A 205 -3.34 -38.94 -14.88
CA VAL A 205 -2.19 -39.80 -15.10
C VAL A 205 -1.29 -39.81 -13.87
N GLU A 206 -1.22 -40.92 -13.19
CA GLU A 206 -0.40 -41.08 -11.96
C GLU A 206 1.11 -40.86 -12.20
N SER A 207 1.61 -41.30 -13.36
CA SER A 207 3.01 -41.13 -13.74
C SER A 207 3.44 -39.67 -13.97
N ASP A 208 2.49 -38.76 -14.00
CA ASP A 208 2.74 -37.33 -14.19
C ASP A 208 2.86 -36.58 -12.87
N THR A 209 3.05 -37.28 -11.76
CA THR A 209 3.43 -36.70 -10.47
C THR A 209 4.81 -36.04 -10.58
N ILE A 210 4.92 -34.82 -10.06
CA ILE A 210 6.20 -34.09 -10.04
C ILE A 210 7.05 -34.62 -8.89
N VAL A 211 8.30 -34.91 -9.18
CA VAL A 211 9.27 -35.40 -8.18
C VAL A 211 9.89 -34.21 -7.43
N ASN A 212 10.06 -34.33 -6.11
CA ASN A 212 10.75 -33.33 -5.30
C ASN A 212 12.12 -32.95 -5.88
N GLY A 213 12.42 -31.67 -5.88
CA GLY A 213 13.67 -31.13 -6.41
C GLY A 213 13.67 -30.92 -7.93
N THR A 214 12.59 -31.29 -8.64
CA THR A 214 12.48 -31.04 -10.08
C THR A 214 12.19 -29.57 -10.36
N SER A 215 12.93 -28.99 -11.32
CA SER A 215 12.61 -27.66 -11.84
C SER A 215 11.45 -27.76 -12.83
N ILE A 216 10.40 -26.98 -12.61
CA ILE A 216 9.21 -26.91 -13.46
C ILE A 216 8.90 -25.47 -13.87
N ASN A 217 8.19 -25.29 -14.98
CA ASN A 217 7.65 -24.00 -15.36
C ASN A 217 6.21 -23.88 -14.89
N VAL A 218 5.93 -22.75 -14.24
CA VAL A 218 4.60 -22.40 -13.73
C VAL A 218 4.11 -21.13 -14.44
N TYR A 219 2.89 -21.18 -14.94
CA TYR A 219 2.19 -20.06 -15.56
C TYR A 219 1.13 -19.54 -14.59
N TYR A 220 1.01 -18.23 -14.46
CA TYR A 220 0.07 -17.66 -13.49
C TYR A 220 -0.49 -16.30 -13.90
N SER A 221 -1.60 -15.95 -13.25
CA SER A 221 -2.08 -14.58 -13.10
C SER A 221 -2.45 -14.32 -11.67
N GLY A 222 -1.97 -13.20 -11.12
CA GLY A 222 -2.20 -12.80 -9.73
C GLY A 222 -3.06 -11.54 -9.66
N HIS A 223 -4.10 -11.55 -8.81
CA HIS A 223 -5.04 -10.45 -8.65
C HIS A 223 -5.22 -10.10 -7.16
N VAL A 224 -5.56 -8.83 -6.89
CA VAL A 224 -5.95 -8.37 -5.56
C VAL A 224 -7.43 -8.66 -5.34
N ILE A 225 -7.76 -9.20 -4.17
CA ILE A 225 -9.15 -9.36 -3.70
C ILE A 225 -9.49 -8.13 -2.86
N ASP A 226 -10.39 -7.28 -3.34
CA ASP A 226 -10.81 -6.04 -2.68
C ASP A 226 -12.27 -6.05 -2.21
N GLY A 227 -13.02 -7.11 -2.57
CA GLY A 227 -14.45 -7.23 -2.31
C GLY A 227 -15.33 -6.32 -3.15
N ILE A 228 -14.77 -5.63 -4.14
CA ILE A 228 -15.46 -4.72 -5.08
C ILE A 228 -15.42 -5.31 -6.48
N THR A 229 -14.27 -5.24 -7.11
CA THR A 229 -14.06 -5.75 -8.47
C THR A 229 -13.39 -7.11 -8.48
N ASP A 230 -12.53 -7.39 -7.50
CA ASP A 230 -11.69 -8.59 -7.35
C ASP A 230 -10.90 -8.91 -8.63
N ASN A 231 -10.57 -7.88 -9.39
CA ASN A 231 -10.14 -8.01 -10.77
C ASN A 231 -8.85 -7.24 -11.09
N PHE A 232 -8.21 -6.65 -10.10
CA PHE A 232 -6.97 -5.95 -10.33
C PHE A 232 -5.82 -6.93 -10.55
N LEU A 233 -5.44 -7.15 -11.81
CA LEU A 233 -4.27 -7.95 -12.18
C LEU A 233 -3.00 -7.22 -11.75
N PHE A 234 -2.26 -7.72 -10.76
CA PHE A 234 -1.00 -7.11 -10.35
C PHE A 234 0.21 -7.70 -11.10
N ASP A 235 0.16 -8.99 -11.45
CA ASP A 235 1.20 -9.63 -12.24
C ASP A 235 0.68 -10.86 -13.00
N THR A 236 1.32 -11.16 -14.14
CA THR A 236 1.12 -12.39 -14.91
C THR A 236 2.33 -12.67 -15.80
N ASN A 237 2.64 -13.92 -16.04
CA ASN A 237 3.59 -14.37 -17.06
C ASN A 237 2.89 -15.00 -18.28
N ILE A 238 1.59 -14.76 -18.44
CA ILE A 238 0.77 -15.20 -19.59
C ILE A 238 0.48 -14.00 -20.50
N ALA A 239 1.05 -14.01 -21.70
CA ALA A 239 0.96 -12.87 -22.63
C ALA A 239 -0.48 -12.49 -22.97
N ASP A 240 -1.35 -13.47 -23.20
CA ASP A 240 -2.74 -13.21 -23.56
C ASP A 240 -3.54 -12.64 -22.38
N THR A 241 -3.28 -13.10 -21.15
CA THR A 241 -3.84 -12.49 -19.95
C THR A 241 -3.39 -11.05 -19.81
N ALA A 242 -2.11 -10.77 -20.02
CA ALA A 242 -1.59 -9.40 -19.98
C ALA A 242 -2.25 -8.48 -21.04
N ARG A 243 -2.51 -9.00 -22.24
CA ARG A 243 -3.24 -8.25 -23.30
C ARG A 243 -4.69 -7.99 -22.94
N MET A 244 -5.38 -9.01 -22.40
CA MET A 244 -6.78 -8.89 -21.96
C MET A 244 -6.96 -7.80 -20.92
N TYR A 245 -6.00 -7.68 -19.98
CA TYR A 245 -6.02 -6.66 -18.94
C TYR A 245 -5.32 -5.35 -19.35
N ARG A 246 -4.93 -5.17 -20.62
CA ARG A 246 -4.21 -3.98 -21.14
C ARG A 246 -2.89 -3.71 -20.42
N ARG A 247 -2.20 -4.77 -19.97
CA ARG A 247 -0.94 -4.73 -19.22
C ARG A 247 0.21 -5.40 -19.94
N TYR A 248 0.04 -5.67 -21.24
CA TYR A 248 1.08 -6.27 -22.05
C TYR A 248 2.27 -5.31 -22.17
N ASN A 249 3.44 -5.78 -21.78
CA ASN A 249 4.71 -5.08 -21.94
C ASN A 249 5.61 -5.88 -22.89
N LYS A 250 5.98 -5.29 -24.04
CA LYS A 250 6.83 -5.93 -25.04
C LYS A 250 8.23 -6.29 -24.52
N ASP A 251 8.70 -5.58 -23.48
CA ASP A 251 10.03 -5.78 -22.90
C ASP A 251 10.04 -6.83 -21.76
N LYS A 252 8.86 -7.34 -21.38
CA LYS A 252 8.69 -8.43 -20.41
C LYS A 252 8.68 -9.78 -21.14
N SER A 253 9.46 -10.74 -20.63
CA SER A 253 9.35 -12.13 -21.07
C SER A 253 8.10 -12.78 -20.49
N TYR A 254 7.28 -13.38 -21.35
CA TYR A 254 6.09 -14.15 -20.99
C TYR A 254 6.36 -15.63 -21.10
N THR A 255 7.33 -16.09 -20.32
CA THR A 255 7.70 -17.51 -20.19
C THR A 255 7.27 -18.04 -18.84
N GLY A 256 7.18 -19.37 -18.70
CA GLY A 256 6.91 -19.99 -17.42
C GLY A 256 7.93 -19.55 -16.36
N LEU A 257 7.46 -19.30 -15.16
CA LEU A 257 8.30 -19.07 -14.00
C LEU A 257 8.95 -20.41 -13.62
N SER A 258 10.26 -20.50 -13.70
CA SER A 258 11.00 -21.69 -13.28
C SER A 258 11.06 -21.74 -11.75
N VAL A 259 10.50 -22.80 -11.16
CA VAL A 259 10.50 -23.06 -9.73
C VAL A 259 10.95 -24.49 -9.44
N THR A 260 11.60 -24.69 -8.30
CA THR A 260 11.90 -26.05 -7.82
C THR A 260 10.68 -26.58 -7.09
N TYR A 261 10.14 -27.70 -7.55
CA TYR A 261 8.97 -28.32 -6.95
C TYR A 261 9.33 -29.04 -5.64
N TYR A 262 8.52 -28.81 -4.62
CA TYR A 262 8.52 -29.55 -3.37
C TYR A 262 7.07 -29.95 -3.03
N LYS A 263 6.90 -31.21 -2.66
CA LYS A 263 5.58 -31.73 -2.25
C LYS A 263 5.17 -31.20 -0.86
N ASP A 264 6.14 -31.00 0.01
CA ASP A 264 5.91 -30.36 1.30
C ASP A 264 5.85 -28.84 1.12
N PRO A 265 4.74 -28.18 1.52
CA PRO A 265 4.61 -26.72 1.41
C PRO A 265 5.69 -25.94 2.17
N GLU A 266 6.12 -26.40 3.32
CA GLU A 266 7.17 -25.72 4.12
C GLU A 266 8.53 -25.77 3.43
N ASP A 267 8.84 -26.90 2.77
CA ASP A 267 10.02 -27.02 1.92
C ASP A 267 9.90 -26.09 0.69
N ALA A 268 8.71 -26.02 0.08
CA ALA A 268 8.46 -25.14 -1.04
C ALA A 268 8.68 -23.66 -0.68
N ILE A 269 8.19 -23.22 0.49
CA ILE A 269 8.36 -21.86 1.02
C ILE A 269 9.84 -21.59 1.31
N SER A 270 10.52 -22.52 1.98
CA SER A 270 11.90 -22.33 2.45
C SER A 270 12.92 -22.28 1.32
N ASN A 271 12.68 -23.01 0.23
CA ASN A 271 13.65 -23.18 -0.86
C ASN A 271 13.37 -22.33 -2.11
N ASN A 272 12.19 -21.71 -2.21
CA ASN A 272 11.87 -20.79 -3.28
C ASN A 272 11.71 -19.35 -2.75
N SER A 273 12.16 -18.37 -3.50
CA SER A 273 11.93 -16.94 -3.16
C SER A 273 10.50 -16.51 -3.54
N LEU A 274 9.50 -17.29 -3.14
CA LEU A 274 8.08 -17.07 -3.44
C LEU A 274 7.32 -16.71 -2.17
N VAL A 275 6.19 -16.02 -2.34
CA VAL A 275 5.27 -15.81 -1.20
C VAL A 275 4.64 -17.14 -0.79
N ASP A 276 4.43 -17.30 0.51
CA ASP A 276 3.93 -18.51 1.16
C ASP A 276 2.72 -19.12 0.42
N GLY A 277 1.66 -18.36 0.20
CA GLY A 277 0.44 -18.87 -0.43
C GLY A 277 0.65 -19.36 -1.86
N PHE A 278 1.54 -18.75 -2.63
CA PHE A 278 1.85 -19.20 -3.98
C PHE A 278 2.71 -20.47 -3.96
N ALA A 279 3.69 -20.57 -3.06
CA ALA A 279 4.52 -21.77 -2.89
C ALA A 279 3.66 -22.96 -2.43
N ARG A 280 2.77 -22.76 -1.45
CA ARG A 280 1.80 -23.78 -1.01
C ARG A 280 0.93 -24.29 -2.15
N ALA A 281 0.42 -23.37 -2.98
CA ALA A 281 -0.41 -23.76 -4.12
C ALA A 281 0.35 -24.66 -5.09
N ILE A 282 1.61 -24.34 -5.39
CA ILE A 282 2.43 -25.13 -6.32
C ILE A 282 2.62 -26.58 -5.82
N SER A 283 2.75 -26.81 -4.51
CA SER A 283 2.94 -28.15 -3.95
C SER A 283 1.73 -29.09 -4.13
N GLU A 284 0.57 -28.55 -4.50
CA GLU A 284 -0.67 -29.31 -4.73
C GLU A 284 -0.80 -29.86 -6.17
N PHE A 285 0.08 -29.47 -7.10
CA PHE A 285 -0.07 -29.78 -8.52
C PHE A 285 0.73 -31.00 -8.96
N LYS A 286 0.23 -31.62 -10.05
CA LYS A 286 0.97 -32.51 -10.97
C LYS A 286 1.26 -31.75 -12.28
N TYR A 287 1.99 -32.36 -13.20
CA TYR A 287 2.17 -31.81 -14.55
C TYR A 287 0.83 -31.61 -15.27
N GLY A 288 0.69 -30.49 -15.98
CA GLY A 288 -0.48 -30.19 -16.81
C GLY A 288 -1.76 -29.86 -16.04
N GLU A 289 -1.69 -29.69 -14.72
CA GLU A 289 -2.82 -29.31 -13.89
C GLU A 289 -3.00 -27.77 -13.83
N GLU A 290 -4.23 -27.37 -13.59
CA GLU A 290 -4.61 -25.97 -13.41
C GLU A 290 -5.44 -25.83 -12.13
N GLY A 291 -5.28 -24.70 -11.44
CA GLY A 291 -6.02 -24.43 -10.21
C GLY A 291 -6.05 -22.97 -9.84
N VAL A 292 -6.77 -22.69 -8.77
CA VAL A 292 -6.84 -21.38 -8.14
C VAL A 292 -6.46 -21.50 -6.67
N ALA A 293 -5.62 -20.58 -6.22
CA ALA A 293 -5.34 -20.38 -4.80
C ALA A 293 -5.66 -18.94 -4.44
N PHE A 294 -6.32 -18.73 -3.30
CA PHE A 294 -6.55 -17.39 -2.77
C PHE A 294 -6.34 -17.38 -1.26
N PHE A 295 -5.72 -16.31 -0.78
CA PHE A 295 -5.21 -16.29 0.57
C PHE A 295 -5.08 -14.88 1.15
N SER A 296 -5.05 -14.82 2.48
CA SER A 296 -4.86 -13.58 3.23
C SER A 296 -3.45 -13.01 3.06
N SER A 297 -3.28 -11.76 3.39
CA SER A 297 -1.98 -11.09 3.34
C SER A 297 -0.91 -11.78 4.19
N SER A 298 -1.29 -12.53 5.22
CA SER A 298 -0.34 -13.31 6.06
C SER A 298 0.41 -14.37 5.26
N HIS A 299 -0.21 -14.92 4.22
CA HIS A 299 0.40 -15.83 3.24
C HIS A 299 0.92 -15.11 1.99
N GLY A 300 0.78 -13.78 1.95
CA GLY A 300 1.20 -12.91 0.86
C GLY A 300 2.24 -11.88 1.29
N TYR A 301 1.90 -10.60 1.09
CA TYR A 301 2.83 -9.48 1.31
C TYR A 301 2.60 -8.71 2.62
N LYS A 302 1.77 -9.22 3.52
CA LYS A 302 1.54 -8.74 4.90
C LYS A 302 1.22 -7.23 4.97
N ALA A 303 1.79 -6.56 5.99
CA ALA A 303 1.65 -5.12 6.21
C ALA A 303 2.45 -4.26 5.22
N GLU A 304 3.45 -4.84 4.58
CA GLU A 304 4.36 -4.14 3.68
C GLU A 304 3.74 -3.94 2.29
N GLY A 305 2.89 -4.88 1.85
CA GLY A 305 2.45 -4.91 0.47
C GLY A 305 3.62 -5.13 -0.51
N SER A 306 3.43 -4.77 -1.77
CA SER A 306 4.51 -4.81 -2.78
C SER A 306 4.41 -3.62 -3.73
N GLY A 307 5.29 -2.66 -3.54
CA GLY A 307 5.33 -1.45 -4.35
C GLY A 307 4.00 -0.70 -4.35
N LYS A 308 3.58 -0.25 -5.53
CA LYS A 308 2.28 0.42 -5.73
C LYS A 308 1.21 -0.51 -6.33
N THR A 309 1.53 -1.79 -6.51
CA THR A 309 0.65 -2.77 -7.17
C THR A 309 -0.11 -3.64 -6.20
N ILE A 310 0.46 -3.92 -5.03
CA ILE A 310 -0.19 -4.70 -3.98
C ILE A 310 -0.16 -3.88 -2.70
N PRO A 311 -1.30 -3.33 -2.27
CA PRO A 311 -1.38 -2.58 -1.01
C PRO A 311 -1.06 -3.45 0.21
N ALA A 312 -0.78 -2.79 1.34
CA ALA A 312 -0.70 -3.44 2.64
C ALA A 312 -2.00 -4.23 2.94
N TYR A 313 -1.86 -5.36 3.62
CA TYR A 313 -3.00 -6.18 4.06
C TYR A 313 -3.96 -6.59 2.93
N SER A 314 -3.44 -6.90 1.75
CA SER A 314 -4.24 -7.31 0.60
C SER A 314 -4.32 -8.82 0.48
N PRO A 315 -5.51 -9.42 0.58
CA PRO A 315 -5.75 -10.78 0.13
C PRO A 315 -5.54 -10.90 -1.37
N LEU A 316 -4.98 -12.03 -1.80
CA LEU A 316 -4.60 -12.26 -3.19
C LEU A 316 -5.27 -13.52 -3.73
N VAL A 317 -5.48 -13.55 -5.05
CA VAL A 317 -5.83 -14.76 -5.78
C VAL A 317 -4.85 -15.00 -6.91
N PHE A 318 -4.44 -16.25 -7.08
CA PHE A 318 -3.62 -16.72 -8.19
C PHE A 318 -4.36 -17.81 -8.96
N TYR A 319 -4.46 -17.65 -10.27
CA TYR A 319 -4.76 -18.72 -11.19
C TYR A 319 -3.44 -19.31 -11.68
N ILE A 320 -3.25 -20.60 -11.51
CA ILE A 320 -1.97 -21.27 -11.69
C ILE A 320 -2.12 -22.45 -12.64
N LYS A 321 -1.16 -22.60 -13.53
CA LYS A 321 -1.02 -23.77 -14.41
C LYS A 321 0.43 -24.25 -14.39
N THR A 322 0.62 -25.55 -14.22
CA THR A 322 1.91 -26.21 -14.40
C THR A 322 2.15 -26.59 -15.85
N GLN A 323 3.41 -26.66 -16.26
CA GLN A 323 3.77 -27.16 -17.59
C GLN A 323 3.29 -28.61 -17.80
N ASP A 324 3.08 -29.00 -19.05
CA ASP A 324 2.89 -30.39 -19.43
C ASP A 324 4.22 -31.15 -19.24
N LYS A 325 4.15 -32.47 -19.03
CA LYS A 325 5.33 -33.33 -18.82
C LYS A 325 6.15 -33.48 -20.09
#